data_d0aca8e1e5edbdbd3eb05c2f9bc4de66
#
_entry.id   d0aca8e1e5edbdbd3eb05c2f9bc4de66
#
_cell.length_a   1.000
_cell.length_b   1.000
_cell.length_c   1.000
_cell.angle_alpha   90.00
_cell.angle_beta   90.00
_cell.angle_gamma   90.00
#
_symmetry.space_group_name_H-M   'P 1'
#
loop_
_entity.id
_entity.type
_entity.pdbx_description
1 polymer ?
#
loop_
_entity_poly.entity_id
_entity_poly.type
_entity_poly.pdbx_seq_one_letter_code
_entity_poly.pdbx_strand_id
1 'polypeptide(L)'
;MRLKLFDKRYNRNKDFLYWHVDICTDEHFVEDKLHDFHCQKKNIVNCFKIFSICNFTMDVAIAKKDTYESFEAELRKNVPGITHITALPITSIIK
;
A
#
# COMPACT_ATOMS: atom_id res chain seq x y z
N MET A 1 8.24 13.28 -4.07
CA MET A 1 9.28 12.36 -3.65
C MET A 1 9.68 11.42 -4.77
N ARG A 2 10.93 11.16 -4.85
CA ARG A 2 11.40 10.26 -5.85
C ARG A 2 11.27 8.83 -5.36
N LEU A 3 10.43 8.09 -5.97
CA LEU A 3 10.25 6.71 -5.61
C LEU A 3 11.33 5.86 -6.24
N LYS A 4 11.40 4.67 -5.78
CA LYS A 4 12.31 3.70 -6.36
C LYS A 4 11.70 3.10 -7.60
N LEU A 5 11.41 3.97 -8.54
CA LEU A 5 10.74 3.55 -9.75
C LEU A 5 11.63 2.71 -10.63
N PHE A 6 12.92 2.75 -10.35
CA PHE A 6 13.86 1.90 -11.08
C PHE A 6 14.10 0.59 -10.39
N ASP A 7 13.51 0.42 -9.22
CA ASP A 7 13.61 -0.85 -8.53
C ASP A 7 12.99 -1.93 -9.39
N LYS A 8 13.68 -3.03 -9.49
CA LYS A 8 13.22 -4.14 -10.33
C LYS A 8 11.87 -4.65 -9.91
N ARG A 9 11.49 -4.46 -8.66
CA ARG A 9 10.20 -4.91 -8.17
C ARG A 9 9.04 -4.22 -8.86
N TYR A 10 9.28 -3.05 -9.44
CA TYR A 10 8.20 -2.25 -10.01
C TYR A 10 8.03 -2.43 -11.51
N ASN A 11 9.04 -2.91 -12.19
CA ASN A 11 8.97 -2.87 -13.65
C ASN A 11 9.13 -4.21 -14.31
N ARG A 12 8.92 -5.27 -13.58
CA ARG A 12 9.15 -6.57 -14.16
C ARG A 12 7.89 -7.29 -14.55
N ASN A 13 6.80 -7.03 -13.85
CA ASN A 13 5.61 -7.84 -14.04
C ASN A 13 4.51 -7.02 -14.67
N LYS A 14 4.21 -7.33 -15.91
CA LYS A 14 3.16 -6.62 -16.64
C LYS A 14 1.77 -7.05 -16.25
N ASP A 15 1.66 -8.07 -15.42
CA ASP A 15 0.36 -8.56 -14.99
C ASP A 15 -0.14 -7.84 -13.75
N PHE A 16 0.61 -6.89 -13.25
CA PHE A 16 0.25 -6.13 -12.04
C PHE A 16 0.23 -4.65 -12.30
N LEU A 17 -0.65 -3.97 -11.59
CA LEU A 17 -0.62 -2.53 -11.45
C LEU A 17 -0.16 -2.21 -10.05
N TYR A 18 0.67 -1.18 -9.93
CA TYR A 18 1.23 -0.80 -8.65
C TYR A 18 0.55 0.44 -8.13
N TRP A 19 0.31 0.46 -6.82
CA TRP A 19 -0.38 1.56 -6.16
C TRP A 19 0.45 2.06 -5.00
N HIS A 20 0.47 3.37 -4.84
CA HIS A 20 1.06 4.00 -3.68
C HIS A 20 -0.08 4.37 -2.75
N VAL A 21 -0.04 3.87 -1.53
CA VAL A 21 -1.15 3.97 -0.59
C VAL A 21 -0.69 4.65 0.68
N ASP A 22 -1.36 5.75 1.04
CA ASP A 22 -1.10 6.46 2.28
C ASP A 22 -2.25 6.20 3.24
N ILE A 23 -1.91 5.88 4.47
CA ILE A 23 -2.87 5.49 5.50
C ILE A 23 -2.78 6.45 6.67
N CYS A 24 -3.92 7.02 7.05
CA CYS A 24 -4.03 7.84 8.25
C CYS A 24 -4.77 7.02 9.29
N THR A 25 -4.35 7.14 10.55
CA THR A 25 -4.88 6.31 11.62
C THR A 25 -5.31 7.15 12.83
N ASP A 26 -6.09 6.54 13.71
CA ASP A 26 -6.53 7.19 14.95
C ASP A 26 -6.09 6.34 16.15
N GLU A 27 -6.63 6.68 17.32
CA GLU A 27 -6.21 6.03 18.55
C GLU A 27 -6.63 4.57 18.64
N HIS A 28 -7.53 4.12 17.78
CA HIS A 28 -7.96 2.73 17.76
C HIS A 28 -7.03 1.85 16.94
N PHE A 29 -6.09 2.45 16.23
CA PHE A 29 -5.19 1.73 15.38
C PHE A 29 -4.22 0.89 16.20
N VAL A 30 -4.02 -0.34 15.77
CA VAL A 30 -3.05 -1.25 16.39
C VAL A 30 -2.01 -1.59 15.34
N GLU A 31 -0.81 -1.11 15.56
CA GLU A 31 0.26 -1.27 14.58
C GLU A 31 0.56 -2.74 14.27
N ASP A 32 0.45 -3.61 15.27
CA ASP A 32 0.70 -5.02 15.06
C ASP A 32 -0.26 -5.64 14.05
N LYS A 33 -1.48 -5.12 13.98
CA LYS A 33 -2.45 -5.62 13.01
C LYS A 33 -2.02 -5.28 11.59
N LEU A 34 -1.48 -4.08 11.40
CA LEU A 34 -0.97 -3.71 10.09
C LEU A 34 0.25 -4.57 9.74
N HIS A 35 1.11 -4.80 10.71
CA HIS A 35 2.28 -5.65 10.49
C HIS A 35 1.86 -7.07 10.09
N ASP A 36 0.88 -7.63 10.79
CA ASP A 36 0.39 -8.96 10.46
C ASP A 36 -0.20 -9.01 9.06
N PHE A 37 -0.97 -7.98 8.72
CA PHE A 37 -1.56 -7.90 7.39
C PHE A 37 -0.46 -7.85 6.32
N HIS A 38 0.56 -7.03 6.56
CA HIS A 38 1.68 -6.93 5.64
C HIS A 38 2.38 -8.28 5.46
N CYS A 39 2.58 -8.99 6.55
CA CYS A 39 3.26 -10.28 6.48
C CYS A 39 2.44 -11.32 5.73
N GLN A 40 1.12 -11.20 5.79
CA GLN A 40 0.25 -12.17 5.11
C GLN A 40 0.04 -11.86 3.65
N LYS A 41 0.26 -10.61 3.24
CA LYS A 41 -0.02 -10.18 1.87
C LYS A 41 1.27 -10.01 1.10
N LYS A 42 1.56 -10.98 0.25
CA LYS A 42 2.80 -10.95 -0.52
C LYS A 42 2.81 -9.85 -1.58
N ASN A 43 1.66 -9.30 -1.90
CA ASN A 43 1.59 -8.25 -2.90
C ASN A 43 1.88 -6.87 -2.34
N ILE A 44 2.12 -6.74 -1.03
CA ILE A 44 2.59 -5.48 -0.48
C ILE A 44 4.11 -5.45 -0.63
N VAL A 45 4.57 -4.52 -1.45
CA VAL A 45 5.99 -4.44 -1.78
C VAL A 45 6.78 -3.76 -0.68
N ASN A 46 6.27 -2.64 -0.20
CA ASN A 46 6.91 -1.86 0.86
C ASN A 46 5.85 -1.36 1.82
N CYS A 47 6.26 -1.17 3.07
CA CYS A 47 5.40 -0.56 4.06
C CYS A 47 6.28 0.23 5.01
N PHE A 48 6.00 1.52 5.15
CA PHE A 48 6.80 2.42 5.97
C PHE A 48 5.93 3.18 6.95
N LYS A 49 6.51 3.45 8.12
CA LYS A 49 5.94 4.38 9.05
C LYS A 49 6.56 5.74 8.76
N ILE A 50 5.74 6.79 8.65
CA ILE A 50 6.23 8.12 8.34
C ILE A 50 5.70 9.11 9.36
N PHE A 51 6.40 10.23 9.49
CA PHE A 51 6.02 11.30 10.40
C PHE A 51 5.41 12.41 9.57
N SER A 52 4.11 12.29 9.30
CA SER A 52 3.40 13.31 8.55
C SER A 52 1.92 13.18 8.88
N ILE A 53 1.09 13.80 8.07
CA ILE A 53 -0.36 13.74 8.27
C ILE A 53 -0.85 12.29 8.23
N CYS A 54 -0.33 11.52 7.28
CA CYS A 54 -0.62 10.10 7.20
C CYS A 54 0.51 9.34 7.88
N ASN A 55 0.16 8.34 8.66
CA ASN A 55 1.12 7.66 9.52
C ASN A 55 1.92 6.59 8.80
N PHE A 56 1.34 5.99 7.77
CA PHE A 56 1.96 4.88 7.09
C PHE A 56 1.79 5.03 5.60
N THR A 57 2.76 4.53 4.86
CA THR A 57 2.67 4.47 3.41
C THR A 57 3.10 3.08 2.98
N MET A 58 2.49 2.59 1.92
CA MET A 58 2.85 1.29 1.39
C MET A 58 2.73 1.30 -0.12
N ASP A 59 3.48 0.43 -0.76
CA ASP A 59 3.38 0.20 -2.19
C ASP A 59 2.85 -1.20 -2.39
N VAL A 60 1.84 -1.31 -3.24
CA VAL A 60 1.09 -2.55 -3.40
C VAL A 60 1.01 -2.91 -4.87
N ALA A 61 1.18 -4.18 -5.17
CA ALA A 61 1.01 -4.71 -6.51
C ALA A 61 -0.35 -5.40 -6.57
N ILE A 62 -1.23 -4.92 -7.44
CA ILE A 62 -2.56 -5.49 -7.60
C ILE A 62 -2.61 -6.16 -8.97
N ALA A 63 -2.95 -7.45 -8.98
CA ALA A 63 -3.08 -8.17 -10.24
C ALA A 63 -4.14 -7.49 -11.11
N LYS A 64 -3.90 -7.43 -12.41
CA LYS A 64 -4.81 -6.75 -13.31
C LYS A 64 -6.21 -7.37 -13.33
N LYS A 65 -6.32 -8.62 -12.95
CA LYS A 65 -7.62 -9.28 -12.86
C LYS A 65 -8.38 -8.90 -11.59
N ASP A 66 -7.71 -8.25 -10.65
CA ASP A 66 -8.31 -7.85 -9.39
C ASP A 66 -8.50 -6.35 -9.36
N THR A 67 -9.14 -5.85 -8.31
CA THR A 67 -9.35 -4.42 -8.16
C THR A 67 -8.66 -3.92 -6.91
N TYR A 68 -8.26 -2.65 -6.94
CA TYR A 68 -7.70 -2.04 -5.75
C TYR A 68 -8.74 -1.97 -4.63
N GLU A 69 -10.00 -1.75 -4.98
CA GLU A 69 -11.06 -1.64 -3.99
C GLU A 69 -11.18 -2.90 -3.15
N SER A 70 -10.96 -4.05 -3.76
CA SER A 70 -10.99 -5.31 -3.04
C SER A 70 -9.87 -5.36 -2.00
N PHE A 71 -8.69 -4.89 -2.37
CA PHE A 71 -7.56 -4.83 -1.45
C PHE A 71 -7.86 -3.89 -0.29
N GLU A 72 -8.39 -2.72 -0.60
CA GLU A 72 -8.68 -1.74 0.46
C GLU A 72 -9.74 -2.24 1.42
N ALA A 73 -10.76 -2.92 0.92
CA ALA A 73 -11.79 -3.49 1.77
C ALA A 73 -11.19 -4.50 2.74
N GLU A 74 -10.27 -5.31 2.24
CA GLU A 74 -9.62 -6.31 3.08
C GLU A 74 -8.73 -5.65 4.12
N LEU A 75 -8.02 -4.61 3.73
CA LEU A 75 -7.16 -3.87 4.64
C LEU A 75 -7.98 -3.28 5.79
N ARG A 76 -9.09 -2.62 5.46
CA ARG A 76 -9.93 -2.02 6.49
C ARG A 76 -10.58 -3.06 7.40
N LYS A 77 -10.87 -4.22 6.85
CA LYS A 77 -11.49 -5.29 7.64
C LYS A 77 -10.51 -5.84 8.67
N ASN A 78 -9.25 -5.92 8.33
CA ASN A 78 -8.26 -6.59 9.17
C ASN A 78 -7.48 -5.64 10.08
N VAL A 79 -7.50 -4.35 9.78
CA VAL A 79 -6.70 -3.38 10.52
C VAL A 79 -7.62 -2.27 11.02
N PRO A 80 -7.97 -2.28 12.29
CA PRO A 80 -8.85 -1.25 12.85
C PRO A 80 -8.14 0.08 12.99
N GLY A 81 -8.93 1.15 13.05
CA GLY A 81 -8.38 2.47 13.32
C GLY A 81 -7.86 3.23 12.12
N ILE A 82 -8.14 2.76 10.93
CA ILE A 82 -7.77 3.50 9.72
C ILE A 82 -8.86 4.52 9.44
N THR A 83 -8.49 5.80 9.40
CA THR A 83 -9.45 6.87 9.18
C THR A 83 -9.51 7.31 7.74
N HIS A 84 -8.36 7.33 7.06
CA HIS A 84 -8.30 7.75 5.67
C HIS A 84 -7.30 6.90 4.92
N ILE A 85 -7.62 6.64 3.67
CA ILE A 85 -6.71 5.98 2.76
C ILE A 85 -6.69 6.78 1.47
N THR A 86 -5.50 7.16 1.04
CA THR A 86 -5.30 7.83 -0.25
C THR A 86 -4.47 6.88 -1.11
N ALA A 87 -5.00 6.50 -2.25
CA ALA A 87 -4.33 5.55 -3.13
C ALA A 87 -4.13 6.17 -4.50
N LEU A 88 -2.91 6.10 -4.99
CA LEU A 88 -2.56 6.62 -6.29
C LEU A 88 -1.89 5.53 -7.11
N PRO A 89 -2.34 5.31 -8.34
CA PRO A 89 -1.65 4.33 -9.17
C PRO A 89 -0.30 4.87 -9.62
N ILE A 90 0.68 3.97 -9.68
CA ILE A 90 1.99 4.31 -10.21
C ILE A 90 1.91 3.98 -11.69
N THR A 91 1.74 5.00 -12.51
CA THR A 91 1.40 4.80 -13.91
C THR A 91 2.57 4.94 -14.85
N SER A 92 3.68 5.45 -14.37
CA SER A 92 4.82 5.62 -15.24
C SER A 92 6.10 5.57 -14.45
N ILE A 93 7.15 5.20 -15.14
CA ILE A 93 8.48 5.19 -14.58
C ILE A 93 9.14 6.49 -14.97
N ILE A 94 9.64 7.19 -13.99
CA ILE A 94 10.33 8.45 -14.24
C ILE A 94 11.75 8.16 -14.65
N LYS A 95 12.13 8.77 -15.72
CA LYS A 95 13.49 8.59 -16.21
C LYS A 95 14.48 9.44 -15.48
#